data_8fe16a2cf9ab886c744a9715b4fe6619
#
_entry.id   8fe16a2cf9ab886c744a9715b4fe6619
#
_cell.length_a   1.000
_cell.length_b   1.000
_cell.length_c   1.000
_cell.angle_alpha   90.00
_cell.angle_beta   90.00
_cell.angle_gamma   90.00
#
_symmetry.space_group_name_H-M   'P 1'
#
loop_
_entity.id
_entity.type
_entity.pdbx_description
1 polymer ?
#
loop_
_entity_poly.entity_id
_entity_poly.type
_entity_poly.pdbx_seq_one_letter_code
_entity_poly.pdbx_strand_id
1 'polypeptide(L)'
;AIEAGDAFFYDSQVRVTKSGASQDGERQKTIPWQIRTVPALLKKPKAEPSSTASDEKKEIHHQPMQNQRDVFAPPYVPNLLVKELDNFTVLLNKYCVLPGHFLLVTRDFVKQEKPPSPEMLSLVYNIIMSHTPTRPDAELLGFFNCGPNSGASQPHCHFQLVELTPTD
;
A
#
# COMPACT_ATOMS: atom_id res chain seq x y z
N ALA A 1 12.13 -0.06 -13.37
CA ALA A 1 10.74 -0.58 -13.25
C ALA A 1 9.75 0.29 -14.04
N ILE A 2 9.74 1.61 -13.84
CA ILE A 2 8.79 2.51 -14.55
C ILE A 2 9.10 2.54 -16.04
N GLU A 3 10.32 2.75 -16.45
CA GLU A 3 10.74 2.77 -17.86
C GLU A 3 10.46 1.43 -18.58
N ALA A 4 10.53 0.32 -17.85
CA ALA A 4 10.23 -1.01 -18.37
C ALA A 4 8.72 -1.34 -18.39
N GLY A 5 7.85 -0.46 -17.86
CA GLY A 5 6.41 -0.68 -17.78
C GLY A 5 5.96 -1.66 -16.68
N ASP A 6 6.86 -2.06 -15.78
CA ASP A 6 6.54 -2.99 -14.68
C ASP A 6 5.96 -2.26 -13.48
N ALA A 7 6.27 -0.97 -13.30
CA ALA A 7 5.69 -0.09 -12.29
C ALA A 7 5.07 1.15 -12.91
N PHE A 8 4.07 1.70 -12.24
CA PHE A 8 3.37 2.91 -12.65
C PHE A 8 3.43 3.94 -11.54
N PHE A 9 3.72 5.19 -11.91
CA PHE A 9 3.64 6.31 -10.99
C PHE A 9 2.43 7.17 -11.37
N TYR A 10 1.58 7.44 -10.39
CA TYR A 10 0.36 8.22 -10.59
C TYR A 10 0.48 9.58 -9.92
N ASP A 11 0.32 10.64 -10.72
CA ASP A 11 0.27 11.99 -10.19
C ASP A 11 -0.92 12.13 -9.23
N SER A 12 -0.67 12.86 -8.16
CA SER A 12 -1.66 13.10 -7.12
C SER A 12 -1.83 14.58 -6.85
N GLN A 13 -3.05 14.96 -6.48
CA GLN A 13 -3.37 16.29 -5.99
C GLN A 13 -3.37 16.28 -4.47
N VAL A 14 -2.63 17.18 -3.86
CA VAL A 14 -2.54 17.31 -2.41
C VAL A 14 -3.34 18.53 -1.96
N ARG A 15 -4.21 18.34 -0.98
CA ARG A 15 -4.95 19.40 -0.30
C ARG A 15 -4.70 19.33 1.19
N VAL A 16 -4.22 20.43 1.77
CA VAL A 16 -4.09 20.56 3.22
C VAL A 16 -5.35 21.25 3.77
N THR A 17 -5.96 20.65 4.77
CA THR A 17 -7.09 21.22 5.52
C THR A 17 -6.81 21.14 7.01
N LYS A 18 -7.48 21.97 7.80
CA LYS A 18 -7.36 21.92 9.27
C LYS A 18 -8.69 21.47 9.86
N SER A 19 -8.65 20.63 10.88
CA SER A 19 -9.86 20.30 11.64
C SER A 19 -10.43 21.57 12.26
N GLY A 20 -11.77 21.72 12.21
CA GLY A 20 -12.49 22.96 12.52
C GLY A 20 -12.18 23.56 13.87
N ALA A 21 -12.30 24.87 13.97
CA ALA A 21 -12.27 25.60 15.23
C ALA A 21 -13.56 25.33 16.01
N SER A 22 -13.44 25.01 17.31
CA SER A 22 -14.57 25.07 18.25
C SER A 22 -14.98 26.53 18.46
N GLN A 23 -16.26 26.79 18.62
CA GLN A 23 -16.80 28.13 18.88
C GLN A 23 -16.57 28.63 20.32
N ASP A 24 -16.05 27.79 21.20
CA ASP A 24 -15.77 28.14 22.59
C ASP A 24 -14.28 28.42 22.75
N GLY A 25 -13.92 29.69 22.87
CA GLY A 25 -12.66 30.38 23.11
C GLY A 25 -11.42 29.67 23.71
N GLU A 26 -11.40 28.38 23.82
CA GLU A 26 -10.21 27.60 24.17
C GLU A 26 -9.33 27.37 22.93
N ARG A 27 -8.02 27.55 23.08
CA ARG A 27 -7.00 27.23 22.05
C ARG A 27 -7.05 25.75 21.70
N GLN A 28 -7.97 25.37 20.83
CA GLN A 28 -7.95 24.02 20.26
C GLN A 28 -6.74 23.89 19.33
N LYS A 29 -5.89 22.91 19.61
CA LYS A 29 -4.85 22.49 18.66
C LYS A 29 -5.54 22.00 17.40
N THR A 30 -5.53 22.80 16.34
CA THR A 30 -6.00 22.36 15.02
C THR A 30 -5.00 21.36 14.46
N ILE A 31 -5.50 20.17 14.09
CA ILE A 31 -4.68 19.15 13.44
C ILE A 31 -4.70 19.40 11.94
N PRO A 32 -3.55 19.60 11.29
CA PRO A 32 -3.50 19.67 9.85
C PRO A 32 -3.74 18.27 9.25
N TRP A 33 -4.63 18.20 8.26
CA TRP A 33 -4.90 17.01 7.48
C TRP A 33 -4.36 17.20 6.08
N GLN A 34 -3.61 16.24 5.60
CA GLN A 34 -3.18 16.18 4.22
C GLN A 34 -4.03 15.13 3.50
N ILE A 35 -4.78 15.58 2.50
CA ILE A 35 -5.65 14.73 1.68
C ILE A 35 -5.01 14.61 0.31
N ARG A 36 -4.65 13.39 -0.07
CA ARG A 36 -4.09 13.07 -1.38
C ARG A 36 -5.16 12.41 -2.24
N THR A 37 -5.48 13.03 -3.38
CA THR A 37 -6.43 12.51 -4.35
C THR A 37 -5.69 12.02 -5.58
N VAL A 38 -5.95 10.79 -6.01
CA VAL A 38 -5.32 10.14 -7.15
C VAL A 38 -6.39 9.63 -8.12
N PRO A 39 -6.97 10.49 -8.98
CA PRO A 39 -8.07 10.12 -9.87
C PRO A 39 -7.74 8.97 -10.82
N ALA A 40 -6.48 8.86 -11.23
CA ALA A 40 -6.02 7.81 -12.13
C ALA A 40 -6.14 6.38 -11.54
N LEU A 41 -6.14 6.24 -10.22
CA LEU A 41 -6.34 4.93 -9.56
C LEU A 41 -7.78 4.40 -9.73
N LEU A 42 -8.76 5.24 -10.02
CA LEU A 42 -10.12 4.81 -10.34
C LEU A 42 -10.18 4.03 -11.66
N LYS A 43 -9.22 4.27 -12.55
CA LYS A 43 -9.06 3.56 -13.83
C LYS A 43 -8.16 2.32 -13.75
N LYS A 44 -7.71 1.96 -12.54
CA LYS A 44 -6.93 0.73 -12.32
C LYS A 44 -7.73 -0.44 -12.87
N PRO A 45 -7.15 -1.30 -13.74
CA PRO A 45 -7.83 -2.49 -14.22
C PRO A 45 -8.27 -3.29 -13.00
N LYS A 46 -9.56 -3.36 -12.75
CA LYS A 46 -10.11 -4.38 -11.87
C LYS A 46 -9.81 -5.70 -12.56
N ALA A 47 -9.25 -6.67 -11.83
CA ALA A 47 -9.13 -8.01 -12.35
C ALA A 47 -10.51 -8.42 -12.87
N GLU A 48 -10.63 -8.61 -14.20
CA GLU A 48 -11.91 -8.95 -14.81
C GLU A 48 -12.36 -10.32 -14.30
N PRO A 49 -13.59 -10.45 -13.81
CA PRO A 49 -14.19 -11.76 -13.70
C PRO A 49 -14.38 -12.26 -15.13
N SER A 50 -13.84 -13.44 -15.47
CA SER A 50 -14.06 -14.08 -16.76
C SER A 50 -15.55 -14.09 -17.07
N SER A 51 -15.92 -13.38 -18.14
CA SER A 51 -17.28 -13.28 -18.65
C SER A 51 -17.76 -14.62 -19.17
N THR A 52 -18.74 -15.21 -18.52
CA THR A 52 -19.84 -15.96 -19.20
C THR A 52 -21.08 -15.92 -18.33
N ALA A 53 -22.14 -15.37 -18.96
CA ALA A 53 -23.55 -15.63 -18.72
C ALA A 53 -24.33 -14.80 -17.70
N SER A 54 -25.25 -14.02 -18.28
CA SER A 54 -26.67 -13.79 -17.94
C SER A 54 -27.03 -13.10 -16.64
N ASP A 55 -27.78 -12.02 -16.84
CA ASP A 55 -28.61 -11.26 -15.91
C ASP A 55 -29.32 -12.11 -14.86
N GLU A 56 -28.93 -11.94 -13.61
CA GLU A 56 -29.85 -12.05 -12.47
C GLU A 56 -29.27 -11.29 -11.26
N LYS A 57 -30.10 -10.46 -10.65
CA LYS A 57 -29.85 -9.76 -9.40
C LYS A 57 -29.38 -10.76 -8.33
N LYS A 58 -28.12 -10.69 -7.90
CA LYS A 58 -27.64 -11.42 -6.72
C LYS A 58 -26.84 -10.51 -5.81
N GLU A 59 -27.23 -10.61 -4.54
CA GLU A 59 -26.59 -10.07 -3.36
C GLU A 59 -25.06 -10.27 -3.40
N ILE A 60 -24.34 -9.26 -2.93
CA ILE A 60 -22.86 -9.25 -2.91
C ILE A 60 -22.39 -10.30 -1.89
N HIS A 61 -22.35 -11.55 -2.32
CA HIS A 61 -21.55 -12.56 -1.65
C HIS A 61 -20.12 -12.48 -2.16
N HIS A 62 -19.19 -12.16 -1.27
CA HIS A 62 -17.76 -12.29 -1.51
C HIS A 62 -17.45 -13.76 -1.86
N GLN A 63 -17.40 -14.08 -3.14
CA GLN A 63 -16.86 -15.36 -3.58
C GLN A 63 -15.34 -15.37 -3.34
N PRO A 64 -14.76 -16.47 -2.84
CA PRO A 64 -13.32 -16.58 -2.69
C PRO A 64 -12.67 -16.50 -4.08
N MET A 65 -11.63 -15.66 -4.21
CA MET A 65 -10.83 -15.47 -5.42
C MET A 65 -10.04 -16.77 -5.73
N GLN A 66 -10.74 -17.78 -6.24
CA GLN A 66 -10.10 -18.99 -6.76
C GLN A 66 -9.73 -18.73 -8.22
N ASN A 67 -8.47 -18.41 -8.49
CA ASN A 67 -7.70 -18.41 -9.74
C ASN A 67 -6.92 -17.12 -10.06
N GLN A 68 -6.77 -16.15 -9.17
CA GLN A 68 -5.79 -15.09 -9.40
C GLN A 68 -4.42 -15.55 -8.86
N ARG A 69 -3.40 -15.51 -9.76
CA ARG A 69 -2.02 -15.71 -9.36
C ARG A 69 -1.66 -14.75 -8.23
N ASP A 70 -1.09 -15.27 -7.17
CA ASP A 70 -0.55 -14.46 -6.08
C ASP A 70 0.59 -13.60 -6.62
N VAL A 71 0.38 -12.28 -6.61
CA VAL A 71 1.34 -11.31 -7.17
C VAL A 71 2.57 -11.12 -6.28
N PHE A 72 2.50 -11.61 -5.03
CA PHE A 72 3.59 -11.54 -4.05
C PHE A 72 4.32 -12.88 -3.87
N ALA A 73 3.91 -13.92 -4.59
CA ALA A 73 4.63 -15.18 -4.65
C ALA A 73 5.60 -15.24 -5.86
N PRO A 74 6.70 -15.99 -5.77
CA PRO A 74 7.60 -16.18 -6.89
C PRO A 74 6.91 -16.93 -8.07
N PRO A 75 7.39 -16.76 -9.31
CA PRO A 75 8.48 -15.89 -9.69
C PRO A 75 8.07 -14.41 -9.67
N TYR A 76 8.88 -13.59 -9.03
CA TYR A 76 8.64 -12.14 -8.97
C TYR A 76 8.88 -11.47 -10.32
N VAL A 77 8.24 -10.30 -10.52
CA VAL A 77 8.59 -9.42 -11.65
C VAL A 77 9.99 -8.88 -11.39
N PRO A 78 11.00 -9.13 -12.27
CA PRO A 78 12.40 -8.84 -11.98
C PRO A 78 12.66 -7.38 -11.58
N ASN A 79 11.99 -6.43 -12.25
CA ASN A 79 12.18 -5.01 -11.98
C ASN A 79 11.41 -4.49 -10.74
N LEU A 80 10.59 -5.32 -10.11
CA LEU A 80 9.93 -5.01 -8.85
C LEU A 80 10.65 -5.66 -7.66
N LEU A 81 11.43 -6.70 -7.88
CA LEU A 81 12.20 -7.36 -6.83
C LEU A 81 13.37 -6.46 -6.41
N VAL A 82 13.39 -6.08 -5.14
CA VAL A 82 14.50 -5.31 -4.53
C VAL A 82 15.46 -6.25 -3.83
N LYS A 83 14.93 -7.12 -2.94
CA LYS A 83 15.76 -8.03 -2.15
C LYS A 83 14.93 -9.19 -1.62
N GLU A 84 15.52 -10.39 -1.67
CA GLU A 84 15.03 -11.54 -0.94
C GLU A 84 15.77 -11.67 0.39
N LEU A 85 15.01 -11.95 1.45
CA LEU A 85 15.46 -12.26 2.80
C LEU A 85 14.98 -13.67 3.15
N ASP A 86 15.35 -14.19 4.32
CA ASP A 86 15.00 -15.56 4.70
C ASP A 86 13.49 -15.83 4.67
N ASN A 87 12.72 -15.04 5.43
CA ASN A 87 11.28 -15.21 5.57
C ASN A 87 10.46 -14.11 4.86
N PHE A 88 11.13 -13.14 4.23
CA PHE A 88 10.48 -11.96 3.63
C PHE A 88 11.10 -11.62 2.28
N THR A 89 10.35 -10.84 1.50
CA THR A 89 10.84 -10.26 0.25
C THR A 89 10.51 -8.78 0.21
N VAL A 90 11.45 -7.97 -0.25
CA VAL A 90 11.25 -6.53 -0.48
C VAL A 90 10.93 -6.32 -1.95
N LEU A 91 9.76 -5.74 -2.22
CA LEU A 91 9.26 -5.46 -3.57
C LEU A 91 8.96 -3.97 -3.73
N LEU A 92 9.20 -3.40 -4.91
CA LEU A 92 8.63 -2.10 -5.25
C LEU A 92 7.11 -2.22 -5.40
N ASN A 93 6.38 -1.23 -4.93
CA ASN A 93 4.95 -1.20 -5.22
C ASN A 93 4.72 -0.93 -6.72
N LYS A 94 3.91 -1.78 -7.36
CA LYS A 94 3.59 -1.63 -8.78
C LYS A 94 2.85 -0.33 -9.11
N TYR A 95 2.00 0.15 -8.21
CA TYR A 95 1.13 1.31 -8.41
C TYR A 95 1.45 2.41 -7.41
N CYS A 96 2.55 3.13 -7.68
CA CYS A 96 3.06 4.15 -6.77
C CYS A 96 2.28 5.46 -6.91
N VAL A 97 1.98 6.08 -5.79
CA VAL A 97 1.45 7.45 -5.68
C VAL A 97 2.42 8.35 -4.91
N LEU A 98 3.42 7.75 -4.30
CA LEU A 98 4.53 8.42 -3.60
C LEU A 98 5.84 7.81 -4.10
N PRO A 99 6.89 8.63 -4.26
CA PRO A 99 8.21 8.12 -4.59
C PRO A 99 8.71 7.12 -3.54
N GLY A 100 9.48 6.12 -3.98
CA GLY A 100 10.11 5.18 -3.06
C GLY A 100 9.14 4.26 -2.30
N HIS A 101 7.89 4.09 -2.76
CA HIS A 101 6.93 3.19 -2.14
C HIS A 101 7.32 1.73 -2.38
N PHE A 102 7.62 1.01 -1.32
CA PHE A 102 7.98 -0.41 -1.37
C PHE A 102 7.20 -1.23 -0.34
N LEU A 103 7.27 -2.53 -0.50
CA LEU A 103 6.53 -3.51 0.28
C LEU A 103 7.51 -4.48 0.94
N LEU A 104 7.23 -4.87 2.17
CA LEU A 104 7.82 -6.04 2.82
C LEU A 104 6.74 -7.13 2.84
N VAL A 105 6.93 -8.18 2.07
CA VAL A 105 5.98 -9.29 1.94
C VAL A 105 6.53 -10.55 2.61
N THR A 106 5.67 -11.40 3.15
CA THR A 106 6.10 -12.71 3.64
C THR A 106 6.45 -13.60 2.45
N ARG A 107 7.49 -14.45 2.58
CA ARG A 107 7.90 -15.38 1.52
C ARG A 107 6.83 -16.45 1.28
N ASP A 108 6.38 -17.06 2.37
CA ASP A 108 5.27 -18.00 2.35
C ASP A 108 3.94 -17.24 2.49
N PHE A 109 2.89 -17.81 1.91
CA PHE A 109 1.57 -17.21 1.99
C PHE A 109 1.06 -17.14 3.43
N VAL A 110 0.92 -15.93 3.95
CA VAL A 110 0.25 -15.62 5.21
C VAL A 110 -0.92 -14.70 4.88
N LYS A 111 -2.08 -14.92 5.51
CA LYS A 111 -3.25 -14.07 5.27
C LYS A 111 -3.04 -12.65 5.79
N GLN A 112 -3.37 -11.65 4.98
CA GLN A 112 -3.34 -10.22 5.32
C GLN A 112 -4.35 -9.82 6.41
N GLU A 113 -5.28 -10.69 6.74
CA GLU A 113 -6.31 -10.48 7.77
C GLU A 113 -5.80 -10.64 9.20
N LYS A 114 -4.57 -11.13 9.35
CA LYS A 114 -3.89 -11.29 10.65
C LYS A 114 -2.96 -10.10 10.90
N PRO A 115 -2.79 -9.69 12.17
CA PRO A 115 -1.76 -8.72 12.50
C PRO A 115 -0.37 -9.16 12.03
N PRO A 116 0.56 -8.23 11.74
CA PRO A 116 1.94 -8.57 11.42
C PRO A 116 2.59 -9.38 12.54
N SER A 117 3.45 -10.33 12.17
CA SER A 117 4.22 -11.10 13.17
C SER A 117 5.21 -10.20 13.92
N PRO A 118 5.62 -10.55 15.15
CA PRO A 118 6.68 -9.83 15.87
C PRO A 118 7.98 -9.74 15.07
N GLU A 119 8.32 -10.77 14.30
CA GLU A 119 9.48 -10.78 13.42
C GLU A 119 9.36 -9.73 12.31
N MET A 120 8.20 -9.65 11.64
CA MET A 120 7.93 -8.63 10.63
C MET A 120 8.01 -7.22 11.22
N LEU A 121 7.40 -6.99 12.39
CA LEU A 121 7.44 -5.70 13.07
C LEU A 121 8.86 -5.30 13.45
N SER A 122 9.66 -6.24 13.96
CA SER A 122 11.07 -6.01 14.28
C SER A 122 11.88 -5.64 13.04
N LEU A 123 11.66 -6.33 11.92
CA LEU A 123 12.33 -6.03 10.66
C LEU A 123 11.91 -4.65 10.11
N VAL A 124 10.61 -4.34 10.14
CA VAL A 124 10.10 -3.01 9.74
C VAL A 124 10.71 -1.90 10.60
N TYR A 125 10.76 -2.09 11.91
CA TYR A 125 11.41 -1.13 12.82
C TYR A 125 12.88 -0.92 12.46
N ASN A 126 13.63 -2.00 12.24
CA ASN A 126 15.04 -1.90 11.85
C ASN A 126 15.22 -1.20 10.50
N ILE A 127 14.34 -1.44 9.53
CA ILE A 127 14.34 -0.74 8.23
C ILE A 127 14.13 0.76 8.46
N ILE A 128 13.13 1.14 9.25
CA ILE A 128 12.83 2.56 9.54
C ILE A 128 14.01 3.22 10.24
N MET A 129 14.59 2.58 11.26
CA MET A 129 15.68 3.15 12.04
C MET A 129 17.02 3.24 11.29
N SER A 130 17.23 2.38 10.29
CA SER A 130 18.44 2.38 9.45
C SER A 130 18.26 3.16 8.14
N HIS A 131 17.06 3.69 7.88
CA HIS A 131 16.76 4.39 6.65
C HIS A 131 17.57 5.69 6.51
N THR A 132 18.18 5.86 5.35
CA THR A 132 18.78 7.14 4.96
C THR A 132 17.84 7.80 3.95
N PRO A 133 17.27 8.97 4.27
CA PRO A 133 16.32 9.63 3.38
C PRO A 133 16.92 9.92 2.00
N THR A 134 16.13 9.68 0.95
CA THR A 134 16.51 10.01 -0.43
C THR A 134 16.22 11.47 -0.78
N ARG A 135 15.35 12.12 0.02
CA ARG A 135 14.94 13.53 -0.14
C ARG A 135 15.18 14.29 1.16
N PRO A 136 15.50 15.61 1.10
CA PRO A 136 15.62 16.44 2.30
C PRO A 136 14.34 16.38 3.16
N ASP A 137 14.51 16.29 4.47
CA ASP A 137 13.43 16.29 5.46
C ASP A 137 12.41 15.15 5.31
N ALA A 138 12.72 14.11 4.51
CA ALA A 138 11.86 12.96 4.38
C ALA A 138 12.03 11.99 5.56
N GLU A 139 10.91 11.39 5.96
CA GLU A 139 10.86 10.33 6.96
C GLU A 139 10.24 9.07 6.35
N LEU A 140 10.71 7.89 6.76
CA LEU A 140 10.11 6.63 6.33
C LEU A 140 8.95 6.27 7.23
N LEU A 141 7.75 6.22 6.66
CA LEU A 141 6.53 5.77 7.31
C LEU A 141 6.23 4.32 6.92
N GLY A 142 5.95 3.48 7.92
CA GLY A 142 5.43 2.13 7.71
C GLY A 142 3.96 2.02 8.11
N PHE A 143 3.14 1.31 7.31
CA PHE A 143 1.74 1.06 7.61
C PHE A 143 1.27 -0.32 7.13
N PHE A 144 0.24 -0.83 7.79
CA PHE A 144 -0.33 -2.15 7.52
C PHE A 144 -1.86 -2.08 7.44
N ASN A 145 -2.41 -2.56 6.35
CA ASN A 145 -3.85 -2.67 6.15
C ASN A 145 -4.31 -4.08 6.50
N CYS A 146 -4.95 -4.25 7.65
CA CYS A 146 -5.36 -5.56 8.15
C CYS A 146 -6.69 -6.01 7.53
N GLY A 147 -6.61 -6.71 6.41
CA GLY A 147 -7.77 -7.25 5.70
C GLY A 147 -8.48 -6.25 4.77
N PRO A 148 -9.47 -6.73 4.01
CA PRO A 148 -10.12 -5.96 2.93
C PRO A 148 -10.88 -4.74 3.46
N ASN A 149 -11.46 -4.80 4.64
CA ASN A 149 -12.19 -3.69 5.25
C ASN A 149 -11.28 -2.55 5.71
N SER A 150 -9.97 -2.80 5.82
CA SER A 150 -8.94 -1.80 6.13
C SER A 150 -8.22 -1.30 4.87
N GLY A 151 -8.68 -1.68 3.67
CA GLY A 151 -8.09 -1.26 2.41
C GLY A 151 -6.98 -2.16 1.87
N ALA A 152 -6.80 -3.37 2.40
CA ALA A 152 -5.89 -4.33 1.81
C ALA A 152 -6.34 -4.73 0.41
N SER A 153 -5.46 -4.57 -0.58
CA SER A 153 -5.75 -4.89 -1.98
C SER A 153 -5.34 -6.31 -2.37
N GLN A 154 -4.57 -7.00 -1.54
CA GLN A 154 -4.06 -8.35 -1.76
C GLN A 154 -4.22 -9.20 -0.50
N PRO A 155 -4.53 -10.49 -0.64
CA PRO A 155 -4.73 -11.38 0.49
C PRO A 155 -3.43 -11.88 1.13
N HIS A 156 -2.30 -11.77 0.45
CA HIS A 156 -0.98 -12.15 0.94
C HIS A 156 -0.40 -11.06 1.83
N CYS A 157 0.14 -11.44 2.98
CA CYS A 157 0.64 -10.55 4.01
C CYS A 157 1.77 -9.64 3.48
N HIS A 158 1.53 -8.35 3.55
CA HIS A 158 2.47 -7.32 3.14
C HIS A 158 2.36 -6.08 4.02
N PHE A 159 3.51 -5.55 4.39
CA PHE A 159 3.66 -4.27 5.06
C PHE A 159 4.11 -3.22 4.04
N GLN A 160 3.62 -2.00 4.14
CA GLN A 160 3.91 -0.93 3.19
C GLN A 160 4.81 0.11 3.83
N LEU A 161 5.80 0.58 3.06
CA LEU A 161 6.73 1.62 3.50
C LEU A 161 6.79 2.71 2.43
N VAL A 162 6.69 3.96 2.86
CA VAL A 162 6.74 5.13 2.00
C VAL A 162 7.59 6.21 2.63
N GLU A 163 8.35 6.91 1.80
CA GLU A 163 9.08 8.09 2.23
C GLU A 163 8.17 9.32 2.08
N LEU A 164 7.96 10.05 3.17
CA LEU A 164 7.12 11.25 3.22
C LEU A 164 7.97 12.47 3.57
N THR A 165 7.71 13.58 2.90
CA THR A 165 8.18 14.91 3.31
C THR A 165 7.02 15.72 3.90
N PRO A 166 7.29 16.80 4.65
CA PRO A 166 6.25 17.68 5.16
C PRO A 166 5.34 18.29 4.08
N THR A 167 5.76 18.22 2.82
CA THR A 167 5.04 18.78 1.65
C THR A 167 4.41 17.73 0.75
N ASP A 168 4.61 16.46 1.03
CA ASP A 168 4.03 15.35 0.24
C ASP A 168 2.53 15.19 0.42
#